data_2666c72669b0dda322aa6894021f0776
#
_entry.id   2666c72669b0dda322aa6894021f0776
#
_cell.length_a   1.000
_cell.length_b   1.000
_cell.length_c   1.000
_cell.angle_alpha   90.00
_cell.angle_beta   90.00
_cell.angle_gamma   90.00
#
_symmetry.space_group_name_H-M   'P 1'
#
loop_
_entity.id
_entity.type
_entity.pdbx_description
1 polymer ?
#
loop_
_entity_poly.entity_id
_entity_poly.type
_entity_poly.pdbx_seq_one_letter_code
_entity_poly.pdbx_strand_id
1 'polypeptide(L)'
;MFTPLYIANYCENYCIYCGFNCHNKIRRAQLNAEEIDKEMAAIAKTGLQEILILTGESRVKSDVKYIGEACKIARKYFKVIGLEVYPMNSDEYHYLHECGADYVTVFQETYNSDKYETLHLAGHKRIFPYRLNAQERALKGGMRGVGFAALLGLDDFRKDAFATGYHAWLLQRKYPHAEIAFSCPRLRPIINNDRINPMDVHEPQLLQVVCAYRLFMPFASITVSTRECERVRDNLVNIAATKISAGVSTGIGSHVEDIEDKGDDQFEISDGRSVDEVYQALLNHDLQPVMNDYVYL
;
A
#
# COMPACT_ATOMS: atom_id res chain seq x y z
N MET A 1 1.53 7.26 11.98
CA MET A 1 1.55 5.78 11.98
C MET A 1 0.24 5.25 11.41
N PHE A 2 0.24 4.10 10.75
CA PHE A 2 -0.95 3.46 10.17
C PHE A 2 -0.78 1.94 10.14
N THR A 3 -1.86 1.23 9.83
CA THR A 3 -1.78 -0.21 9.51
C THR A 3 -2.56 -0.53 8.22
N PRO A 4 -2.08 -1.47 7.39
CA PRO A 4 -2.86 -2.03 6.31
C PRO A 4 -3.88 -3.07 6.85
N LEU A 5 -5.06 -3.08 6.24
CA LEU A 5 -6.07 -4.12 6.45
C LEU A 5 -6.45 -4.75 5.11
N TYR A 6 -6.14 -6.01 4.96
CA TYR A 6 -6.52 -6.81 3.80
C TYR A 6 -7.93 -7.39 4.01
N ILE A 7 -8.90 -6.94 3.23
CA ILE A 7 -10.30 -7.39 3.37
C ILE A 7 -10.70 -8.50 2.39
N ALA A 8 -9.89 -8.73 1.34
CA ALA A 8 -10.07 -9.84 0.40
C ALA A 8 -8.76 -10.14 -0.34
N ASN A 9 -8.51 -11.43 -0.67
CA ASN A 9 -7.34 -11.85 -1.45
C ASN A 9 -7.68 -12.52 -2.79
N TYR A 10 -8.93 -12.47 -3.24
CA TYR A 10 -9.30 -12.88 -4.58
C TYR A 10 -8.67 -11.94 -5.62
N CYS A 11 -8.03 -12.50 -6.64
CA CYS A 11 -7.37 -11.74 -7.69
C CYS A 11 -7.57 -12.42 -9.05
N GLU A 12 -7.80 -11.62 -10.09
CA GLU A 12 -7.97 -12.08 -11.48
C GLU A 12 -6.68 -11.97 -12.29
N ASN A 13 -5.64 -11.37 -11.73
CA ASN A 13 -4.38 -11.13 -12.41
C ASN A 13 -3.39 -12.27 -12.21
N TYR A 14 -2.56 -12.48 -13.22
CA TYR A 14 -1.39 -13.37 -13.14
C TYR A 14 -0.12 -12.54 -13.16
N CYS A 15 0.28 -12.06 -11.98
CA CYS A 15 1.57 -11.40 -11.74
C CYS A 15 2.52 -12.42 -11.12
N ILE A 16 3.63 -12.72 -11.79
CA ILE A 16 4.53 -13.83 -11.38
C ILE A 16 5.19 -13.63 -10.00
N TYR A 17 5.20 -12.42 -9.48
CA TYR A 17 5.84 -12.01 -8.23
C TYR A 17 4.86 -11.81 -7.06
N CYS A 18 3.55 -11.99 -7.26
CA CYS A 18 2.53 -11.68 -6.26
C CYS A 18 1.92 -12.95 -5.66
N GLY A 19 1.88 -13.02 -4.32
CA GLY A 19 1.26 -14.13 -3.59
C GLY A 19 -0.22 -14.31 -3.91
N PHE A 20 -0.94 -13.23 -4.24
CA PHE A 20 -2.36 -13.27 -4.58
C PHE A 20 -2.66 -13.59 -6.05
N ASN A 21 -1.66 -13.85 -6.90
CA ASN A 21 -1.94 -14.14 -8.30
C ASN A 21 -2.94 -15.31 -8.47
N CYS A 22 -3.74 -15.27 -9.55
CA CYS A 22 -4.87 -16.18 -9.73
C CYS A 22 -4.48 -17.66 -9.88
N HIS A 23 -3.23 -17.96 -10.21
CA HIS A 23 -2.70 -19.32 -10.35
C HIS A 23 -2.04 -19.83 -9.06
N ASN A 24 -1.82 -18.99 -8.07
CA ASN A 24 -1.24 -19.42 -6.81
C ASN A 24 -2.29 -20.17 -5.96
N LYS A 25 -1.92 -21.34 -5.47
CA LYS A 25 -2.78 -22.20 -4.63
C LYS A 25 -2.67 -21.76 -3.17
N ILE A 26 -3.48 -20.79 -2.79
CA ILE A 26 -3.58 -20.24 -1.45
C ILE A 26 -5.03 -20.29 -0.95
N ARG A 27 -5.23 -20.20 0.35
CA ARG A 27 -6.56 -20.02 0.92
C ARG A 27 -7.08 -18.62 0.54
N ARG A 28 -8.21 -18.58 -0.15
CA ARG A 28 -8.89 -17.34 -0.53
C ARG A 28 -9.97 -17.03 0.47
N ALA A 29 -10.02 -15.77 0.89
CA ALA A 29 -11.05 -15.26 1.78
C ALA A 29 -11.49 -13.86 1.36
N GLN A 30 -12.68 -13.47 1.80
CA GLN A 30 -13.26 -12.15 1.63
C GLN A 30 -14.11 -11.88 2.87
N LEU A 31 -13.80 -10.84 3.60
CA LEU A 31 -14.53 -10.46 4.81
C LEU A 31 -15.90 -9.88 4.43
N ASN A 32 -16.92 -10.24 5.17
CA ASN A 32 -18.21 -9.57 5.11
C ASN A 32 -18.20 -8.27 5.93
N ALA A 33 -19.29 -7.48 5.89
CA ALA A 33 -19.35 -6.19 6.55
C ALA A 33 -19.18 -6.27 8.09
N GLU A 34 -19.70 -7.33 8.72
CA GLU A 34 -19.57 -7.54 10.17
C GLU A 34 -18.13 -7.91 10.56
N GLU A 35 -17.46 -8.74 9.77
CA GLU A 35 -16.07 -9.11 9.97
C GLU A 35 -15.15 -7.90 9.74
N ILE A 36 -15.39 -7.07 8.72
CA ILE A 36 -14.68 -5.82 8.48
C ILE A 36 -14.83 -4.87 9.68
N ASP A 37 -16.04 -4.72 10.22
CA ASP A 37 -16.30 -3.87 11.40
C ASP A 37 -15.53 -4.38 12.63
N LYS A 38 -15.51 -5.69 12.87
CA LYS A 38 -14.74 -6.31 13.96
C LYS A 38 -13.22 -6.08 13.83
N GLU A 39 -12.66 -6.32 12.64
CA GLU A 39 -11.24 -6.08 12.35
C GLU A 39 -10.87 -4.60 12.58
N MET A 40 -11.67 -3.68 12.04
CA MET A 40 -11.42 -2.24 12.19
C MET A 40 -11.57 -1.77 13.64
N ALA A 41 -12.54 -2.30 14.37
CA ALA A 41 -12.71 -2.03 15.81
C ALA A 41 -11.51 -2.52 16.64
N ALA A 42 -10.95 -3.69 16.30
CA ALA A 42 -9.76 -4.22 16.95
C ALA A 42 -8.52 -3.34 16.68
N ILE A 43 -8.33 -2.94 15.43
CA ILE A 43 -7.24 -2.03 15.03
C ILE A 43 -7.39 -0.67 15.72
N ALA A 44 -8.59 -0.10 15.77
CA ALA A 44 -8.82 1.21 16.39
C ALA A 44 -8.48 1.24 17.89
N LYS A 45 -8.61 0.11 18.60
CA LYS A 45 -8.22 0.00 20.02
C LYS A 45 -6.72 0.23 20.25
N THR A 46 -5.89 0.06 19.24
CA THR A 46 -4.44 0.36 19.31
C THR A 46 -4.13 1.86 19.29
N GLY A 47 -5.14 2.72 19.09
CA GLY A 47 -4.98 4.17 19.00
C GLY A 47 -4.64 4.69 17.61
N LEU A 48 -4.46 3.83 16.61
CA LEU A 48 -4.25 4.25 15.22
C LEU A 48 -5.48 5.02 14.70
N GLN A 49 -5.22 6.11 13.98
CA GLN A 49 -6.26 6.98 13.40
C GLN A 49 -6.26 6.94 11.86
N GLU A 50 -5.37 6.17 11.27
CA GLU A 50 -5.28 5.95 9.84
C GLU A 50 -5.26 4.46 9.52
N ILE A 51 -6.03 4.08 8.49
CA ILE A 51 -6.06 2.72 7.94
C ILE A 51 -5.82 2.75 6.43
N LEU A 52 -5.11 1.74 5.92
CA LEU A 52 -4.96 1.48 4.49
C LEU A 52 -5.72 0.19 4.15
N ILE A 53 -6.80 0.30 3.40
CA ILE A 53 -7.64 -0.85 3.01
C ILE A 53 -7.08 -1.44 1.71
N LEU A 54 -6.84 -2.76 1.73
CA LEU A 54 -6.31 -3.50 0.58
C LEU A 54 -7.25 -4.63 0.16
N THR A 55 -7.24 -4.89 -1.15
CA THR A 55 -7.85 -6.09 -1.72
C THR A 55 -6.93 -6.71 -2.76
N GLY A 56 -7.13 -8.00 -3.04
CA GLY A 56 -6.74 -8.53 -4.34
C GLY A 56 -7.53 -7.84 -5.46
N GLU A 57 -6.96 -7.84 -6.66
CA GLU A 57 -7.58 -7.16 -7.82
C GLU A 57 -8.62 -8.07 -8.49
N SER A 58 -9.82 -8.16 -7.91
CA SER A 58 -10.99 -8.83 -8.50
C SER A 58 -12.19 -7.88 -8.53
N ARG A 59 -12.62 -7.49 -9.72
CA ARG A 59 -13.81 -6.65 -9.90
C ARG A 59 -15.11 -7.39 -9.61
N VAL A 60 -15.08 -8.72 -9.58
CA VAL A 60 -16.24 -9.56 -9.27
C VAL A 60 -16.40 -9.75 -7.76
N LYS A 61 -15.31 -10.02 -7.05
CA LYS A 61 -15.34 -10.28 -5.61
C LYS A 61 -15.22 -9.00 -4.80
N SER A 62 -14.32 -8.11 -5.17
CA SER A 62 -14.08 -6.83 -4.49
C SER A 62 -14.51 -5.69 -5.39
N ASP A 63 -15.81 -5.65 -5.74
CA ASP A 63 -16.34 -4.58 -6.57
C ASP A 63 -16.29 -3.21 -5.86
N VAL A 64 -16.55 -2.15 -6.59
CA VAL A 64 -16.49 -0.77 -6.05
C VAL A 64 -17.46 -0.55 -4.89
N LYS A 65 -18.62 -1.23 -4.89
CA LYS A 65 -19.60 -1.12 -3.80
C LYS A 65 -19.12 -1.78 -2.53
N TYR A 66 -18.50 -2.95 -2.64
CA TYR A 66 -17.88 -3.66 -1.51
C TYR A 66 -16.77 -2.80 -0.87
N ILE A 67 -15.87 -2.22 -1.70
CA ILE A 67 -14.82 -1.32 -1.21
C ILE A 67 -15.43 -0.06 -0.57
N GLY A 68 -16.45 0.52 -1.19
CA GLY A 68 -17.16 1.69 -0.65
C GLY A 68 -17.82 1.40 0.70
N GLU A 69 -18.40 0.22 0.89
CA GLU A 69 -18.96 -0.17 2.19
C GLU A 69 -17.87 -0.30 3.25
N ALA A 70 -16.72 -0.89 2.91
CA ALA A 70 -15.56 -0.93 3.81
C ALA A 70 -15.08 0.50 4.19
N CYS A 71 -15.09 1.46 3.26
CA CYS A 71 -14.76 2.86 3.57
C CYS A 71 -15.75 3.48 4.56
N LYS A 72 -17.06 3.26 4.39
CA LYS A 72 -18.09 3.75 5.32
C LYS A 72 -17.93 3.15 6.72
N ILE A 73 -17.60 1.87 6.80
CA ILE A 73 -17.30 1.21 8.08
C ILE A 73 -16.07 1.85 8.72
N ALA A 74 -14.99 2.04 7.93
CA ALA A 74 -13.74 2.63 8.41
C ALA A 74 -13.94 4.04 9.00
N ARG A 75 -14.86 4.84 8.45
CA ARG A 75 -15.17 6.20 8.97
C ARG A 75 -15.73 6.23 10.39
N LYS A 76 -16.22 5.12 10.90
CA LYS A 76 -16.63 5.01 12.30
C LYS A 76 -15.42 5.04 13.26
N TYR A 77 -14.25 4.64 12.79
CA TYR A 77 -13.06 4.36 13.60
C TYR A 77 -11.86 5.25 13.26
N PHE A 78 -11.68 5.61 11.98
CA PHE A 78 -10.46 6.25 11.49
C PHE A 78 -10.74 7.63 10.88
N LYS A 79 -9.79 8.54 11.08
CA LYS A 79 -9.84 9.89 10.50
C LYS A 79 -9.31 9.93 9.07
N VAL A 80 -8.37 9.05 8.74
CA VAL A 80 -7.75 8.97 7.42
C VAL A 80 -7.91 7.55 6.86
N ILE A 81 -8.47 7.45 5.65
CA ILE A 81 -8.72 6.18 4.97
C ILE A 81 -7.99 6.18 3.63
N GLY A 82 -6.98 5.34 3.52
CA GLY A 82 -6.27 5.06 2.29
C GLY A 82 -6.78 3.80 1.60
N LEU A 83 -6.60 3.74 0.30
CA LEU A 83 -6.92 2.56 -0.51
C LEU A 83 -5.68 2.10 -1.30
N GLU A 84 -5.41 0.80 -1.27
CA GLU A 84 -4.48 0.13 -2.18
C GLU A 84 -5.22 -1.00 -2.88
N VAL A 85 -5.92 -0.63 -3.94
CA VAL A 85 -6.85 -1.48 -4.71
C VAL A 85 -6.55 -1.37 -6.21
N TYR A 86 -7.25 -2.14 -7.03
CA TYR A 86 -7.08 -2.07 -8.48
C TYR A 86 -7.38 -0.67 -9.05
N PRO A 87 -6.72 -0.27 -10.18
CA PRO A 87 -7.03 0.99 -10.84
C PRO A 87 -8.48 1.07 -11.30
N MET A 88 -9.07 2.24 -11.10
CA MET A 88 -10.48 2.52 -11.38
C MET A 88 -10.64 3.73 -12.31
N ASN A 89 -11.85 3.96 -12.81
CA ASN A 89 -12.22 5.17 -13.52
C ASN A 89 -12.48 6.33 -12.54
N SER A 90 -12.51 7.55 -13.02
CA SER A 90 -12.64 8.73 -12.15
C SER A 90 -13.99 8.79 -11.43
N ASP A 91 -15.06 8.29 -12.03
CA ASP A 91 -16.39 8.18 -11.43
C ASP A 91 -16.43 7.12 -10.31
N GLU A 92 -15.72 5.99 -10.48
CA GLU A 92 -15.57 4.97 -9.45
C GLU A 92 -14.75 5.52 -8.26
N TYR A 93 -13.66 6.24 -8.52
CA TYR A 93 -12.89 6.92 -7.47
C TYR A 93 -13.71 8.02 -6.78
N HIS A 94 -14.53 8.75 -7.52
CA HIS A 94 -15.45 9.73 -6.93
C HIS A 94 -16.42 9.07 -5.95
N TYR A 95 -17.04 7.95 -6.35
CA TYR A 95 -17.90 7.19 -5.45
C TYR A 95 -17.18 6.75 -4.18
N LEU A 96 -15.93 6.26 -4.29
CA LEU A 96 -15.15 5.85 -3.12
C LEU A 96 -14.77 7.05 -2.23
N HIS A 97 -14.48 8.20 -2.82
CA HIS A 97 -14.28 9.44 -2.08
C HIS A 97 -15.52 9.83 -1.28
N GLU A 98 -16.70 9.82 -1.90
CA GLU A 98 -17.97 10.04 -1.22
C GLU A 98 -18.27 9.01 -0.12
N CYS A 99 -17.76 7.79 -0.23
CA CYS A 99 -17.82 6.77 0.82
C CYS A 99 -16.80 7.02 1.94
N GLY A 100 -15.90 7.98 1.79
CA GLY A 100 -14.97 8.40 2.82
C GLY A 100 -13.50 8.08 2.56
N ALA A 101 -13.10 7.61 1.36
CA ALA A 101 -11.69 7.43 1.04
C ALA A 101 -11.00 8.79 0.85
N ASP A 102 -9.81 8.94 1.44
CA ASP A 102 -9.03 10.18 1.38
C ASP A 102 -7.94 10.12 0.29
N TYR A 103 -7.27 9.00 0.15
CA TYR A 103 -6.17 8.84 -0.80
C TYR A 103 -6.11 7.43 -1.39
N VAL A 104 -5.44 7.33 -2.53
CA VAL A 104 -5.24 6.06 -3.23
C VAL A 104 -3.76 5.84 -3.49
N THR A 105 -3.27 4.64 -3.20
CA THR A 105 -1.93 4.18 -3.58
C THR A 105 -2.05 3.14 -4.69
N VAL A 106 -1.35 3.36 -5.80
CA VAL A 106 -1.26 2.39 -6.89
C VAL A 106 0.20 2.22 -7.28
N PHE A 107 0.74 1.03 -7.04
CA PHE A 107 2.11 0.71 -7.45
C PHE A 107 2.13 0.44 -8.95
N GLN A 108 3.00 1.17 -9.68
CA GLN A 108 3.23 0.91 -11.12
C GLN A 108 4.00 -0.39 -11.33
N GLU A 109 4.67 -0.86 -10.31
CA GLU A 109 5.52 -2.04 -10.24
C GLU A 109 6.87 -1.84 -10.96
N THR A 110 6.86 -1.65 -12.27
CA THR A 110 7.99 -1.17 -13.09
C THR A 110 7.50 -0.19 -14.14
N TYR A 111 8.32 0.77 -14.51
CA TYR A 111 8.05 1.74 -15.59
C TYR A 111 8.58 1.28 -16.96
N ASN A 112 9.28 0.16 -17.00
CA ASN A 112 9.68 -0.48 -18.25
C ASN A 112 8.50 -1.28 -18.81
N SER A 113 7.84 -0.79 -19.87
CA SER A 113 6.66 -1.40 -20.48
C SER A 113 6.90 -2.83 -20.98
N ASP A 114 8.08 -3.09 -21.56
CA ASP A 114 8.41 -4.41 -22.11
C ASP A 114 8.62 -5.42 -20.97
N LYS A 115 9.31 -4.99 -19.91
CA LYS A 115 9.46 -5.80 -18.70
C LYS A 115 8.11 -6.03 -18.01
N TYR A 116 7.27 -4.98 -17.94
CA TYR A 116 5.94 -5.05 -17.34
C TYR A 116 5.09 -6.14 -17.99
N GLU A 117 5.11 -6.25 -19.31
CA GLU A 117 4.37 -7.28 -20.04
C GLU A 117 4.82 -8.70 -19.69
N THR A 118 6.11 -8.92 -19.47
CA THR A 118 6.66 -10.23 -19.06
C THR A 118 6.33 -10.63 -17.62
N LEU A 119 5.96 -9.67 -16.78
CA LEU A 119 5.63 -9.87 -15.36
C LEU A 119 4.13 -10.04 -15.12
N HIS A 120 3.28 -9.45 -15.98
CA HIS A 120 1.83 -9.44 -15.88
C HIS A 120 1.21 -10.23 -17.02
N LEU A 121 1.08 -11.55 -16.84
CA LEU A 121 0.75 -12.49 -17.92
C LEU A 121 -0.73 -12.56 -18.27
N ALA A 122 -1.62 -12.23 -17.31
CA ALA A 122 -3.06 -12.21 -17.51
C ALA A 122 -3.76 -11.22 -16.58
N GLY A 123 -5.03 -10.91 -16.89
CA GLY A 123 -5.89 -10.03 -16.11
C GLY A 123 -5.76 -8.54 -16.46
N HIS A 124 -6.56 -7.71 -15.81
CA HIS A 124 -6.64 -6.26 -16.10
C HIS A 124 -5.35 -5.51 -15.76
N LYS A 125 -4.58 -5.98 -14.79
CA LYS A 125 -3.29 -5.38 -14.41
C LYS A 125 -2.29 -5.35 -15.56
N ARG A 126 -2.45 -6.23 -16.55
CA ARG A 126 -1.61 -6.25 -17.75
C ARG A 126 -1.68 -4.97 -18.59
N ILE A 127 -2.73 -4.16 -18.44
CA ILE A 127 -2.91 -2.93 -19.22
C ILE A 127 -2.07 -1.81 -18.64
N PHE A 128 -0.80 -1.73 -19.07
CA PHE A 128 0.20 -0.76 -18.58
C PHE A 128 -0.30 0.70 -18.56
N PRO A 129 -0.80 1.29 -19.68
CA PRO A 129 -1.19 2.69 -19.68
C PRO A 129 -2.40 2.99 -18.77
N TYR A 130 -3.30 2.03 -18.59
CA TYR A 130 -4.43 2.19 -17.69
C TYR A 130 -3.96 2.27 -16.22
N ARG A 131 -2.97 1.45 -15.85
CA ARG A 131 -2.39 1.49 -14.51
C ARG A 131 -1.55 2.75 -14.29
N LEU A 132 -0.73 3.13 -15.27
CA LEU A 132 0.12 4.33 -15.23
C LEU A 132 -0.69 5.61 -14.94
N ASN A 133 -1.89 5.73 -15.48
CA ASN A 133 -2.74 6.90 -15.31
C ASN A 133 -3.73 6.79 -14.12
N ALA A 134 -3.55 5.82 -13.22
CA ALA A 134 -4.49 5.59 -12.12
C ALA A 134 -4.53 6.75 -11.12
N GLN A 135 -3.38 7.29 -10.73
CA GLN A 135 -3.29 8.40 -9.77
C GLN A 135 -3.97 9.67 -10.31
N GLU A 136 -3.80 9.96 -11.59
CA GLU A 136 -4.50 11.11 -12.20
C GLU A 136 -6.02 10.94 -12.18
N ARG A 137 -6.52 9.73 -12.47
CA ARG A 137 -7.94 9.45 -12.38
C ARG A 137 -8.48 9.57 -10.96
N ALA A 138 -7.69 9.14 -9.97
CA ALA A 138 -8.05 9.27 -8.56
C ALA A 138 -8.17 10.74 -8.14
N LEU A 139 -7.22 11.60 -8.53
CA LEU A 139 -7.31 13.05 -8.28
C LEU A 139 -8.49 13.68 -8.98
N LYS A 140 -8.80 13.29 -10.22
CA LYS A 140 -10.02 13.75 -10.93
C LYS A 140 -11.30 13.28 -10.24
N GLY A 141 -11.26 12.14 -9.54
CA GLY A 141 -12.35 11.61 -8.72
C GLY A 141 -12.50 12.30 -7.37
N GLY A 142 -11.63 13.27 -7.02
CA GLY A 142 -11.72 14.04 -5.78
C GLY A 142 -10.82 13.51 -4.64
N MET A 143 -10.02 12.48 -4.86
CA MET A 143 -9.07 12.02 -3.86
C MET A 143 -8.10 13.14 -3.49
N ARG A 144 -7.87 13.34 -2.19
CA ARG A 144 -6.97 14.35 -1.64
C ARG A 144 -5.52 14.05 -1.95
N GLY A 145 -5.14 12.77 -1.93
CA GLY A 145 -3.76 12.35 -2.12
C GLY A 145 -3.60 11.11 -2.99
N VAL A 146 -2.39 10.93 -3.49
CA VAL A 146 -2.01 9.76 -4.28
C VAL A 146 -0.62 9.26 -3.91
N GLY A 147 -0.49 7.93 -3.83
CA GLY A 147 0.75 7.23 -3.57
C GLY A 147 1.35 6.61 -4.82
N PHE A 148 2.67 6.66 -4.90
CA PHE A 148 3.47 6.13 -6.01
C PHE A 148 4.46 5.11 -5.49
N ALA A 149 4.68 4.04 -6.26
CA ALA A 149 5.78 3.11 -6.06
C ALA A 149 6.11 2.34 -7.32
N ALA A 150 7.38 1.97 -7.43
CA ALA A 150 7.83 0.80 -8.16
C ALA A 150 8.20 -0.30 -7.15
N LEU A 151 8.00 -1.57 -7.51
CA LEU A 151 8.47 -2.70 -6.71
C LEU A 151 9.94 -2.95 -7.07
N LEU A 152 10.83 -2.46 -6.22
CA LEU A 152 12.27 -2.47 -6.46
C LEU A 152 12.81 -3.91 -6.52
N GLY A 153 13.47 -4.24 -7.62
CA GLY A 153 13.99 -5.58 -7.91
C GLY A 153 13.26 -6.32 -9.05
N LEU A 154 12.20 -5.73 -9.61
CA LEU A 154 11.56 -6.28 -10.81
C LEU A 154 12.32 -5.94 -12.08
N ASP A 155 12.94 -4.76 -12.14
CA ASP A 155 13.80 -4.26 -13.23
C ASP A 155 14.92 -3.38 -12.65
N ASP A 156 15.60 -2.59 -13.46
CA ASP A 156 16.62 -1.63 -13.02
C ASP A 156 16.02 -0.62 -12.03
N PHE A 157 16.37 -0.80 -10.75
CA PHE A 157 15.78 -0.03 -9.65
C PHE A 157 16.04 1.48 -9.77
N ARG A 158 17.14 1.91 -10.40
CA ARG A 158 17.46 3.34 -10.59
C ARG A 158 16.52 3.98 -11.61
N LYS A 159 16.27 3.27 -12.72
CA LYS A 159 15.33 3.73 -13.75
C LYS A 159 13.90 3.77 -13.20
N ASP A 160 13.49 2.73 -12.49
CA ASP A 160 12.17 2.66 -11.88
C ASP A 160 11.98 3.73 -10.79
N ALA A 161 12.96 3.94 -9.91
CA ALA A 161 12.92 4.99 -8.91
C ALA A 161 12.87 6.39 -9.54
N PHE A 162 13.72 6.66 -10.56
CA PHE A 162 13.69 7.92 -11.29
C PHE A 162 12.32 8.17 -11.94
N ALA A 163 11.80 7.18 -12.66
CA ALA A 163 10.51 7.30 -13.34
C ALA A 163 9.35 7.50 -12.36
N THR A 164 9.37 6.80 -11.21
CA THR A 164 8.40 6.99 -10.13
C THR A 164 8.42 8.43 -9.59
N GLY A 165 9.60 8.96 -9.28
CA GLY A 165 9.76 10.33 -8.81
C GLY A 165 9.32 11.35 -9.86
N TYR A 166 9.72 11.15 -11.11
CA TYR A 166 9.37 12.04 -12.22
C TYR A 166 7.85 12.04 -12.50
N HIS A 167 7.21 10.87 -12.45
CA HIS A 167 5.74 10.75 -12.60
C HIS A 167 5.02 11.53 -11.48
N ALA A 168 5.43 11.34 -10.25
CA ALA A 168 4.87 12.05 -9.11
C ALA A 168 5.05 13.58 -9.22
N TRP A 169 6.24 14.03 -9.63
CA TRP A 169 6.54 15.44 -9.84
C TRP A 169 5.69 16.07 -10.96
N LEU A 170 5.54 15.39 -12.09
CA LEU A 170 4.67 15.84 -13.19
C LEU A 170 3.22 16.00 -12.72
N LEU A 171 2.75 15.03 -11.94
CA LEU A 171 1.37 15.05 -11.46
C LEU A 171 1.16 16.15 -10.43
N GLN A 172 2.10 16.37 -9.52
CA GLN A 172 2.02 17.47 -8.54
C GLN A 172 2.02 18.85 -9.23
N ARG A 173 2.79 19.02 -10.30
CA ARG A 173 2.74 20.26 -11.08
C ARG A 173 1.38 20.52 -11.72
N LYS A 174 0.68 19.45 -12.11
CA LYS A 174 -0.67 19.55 -12.71
C LYS A 174 -1.75 19.71 -11.64
N TYR A 175 -1.54 19.13 -10.47
CA TYR A 175 -2.45 19.14 -9.32
C TYR A 175 -1.69 19.63 -8.08
N PRO A 176 -1.43 20.95 -7.95
CA PRO A 176 -0.55 21.48 -6.89
C PRO A 176 -1.08 21.26 -5.46
N HIS A 177 -2.38 21.03 -5.30
CA HIS A 177 -3.01 20.75 -4.02
C HIS A 177 -2.98 19.25 -3.63
N ALA A 178 -2.55 18.38 -4.55
CA ALA A 178 -2.52 16.96 -4.28
C ALA A 178 -1.42 16.59 -3.26
N GLU A 179 -1.76 15.77 -2.29
CA GLU A 179 -0.78 15.15 -1.41
C GLU A 179 -0.07 14.03 -2.14
N ILE A 180 1.25 14.10 -2.17
CA ILE A 180 2.08 13.09 -2.84
C ILE A 180 2.75 12.21 -1.79
N ALA A 181 2.63 10.90 -1.98
CA ALA A 181 3.32 9.92 -1.15
C ALA A 181 4.14 8.96 -2.00
N PHE A 182 5.30 8.55 -1.47
CA PHE A 182 6.11 7.47 -2.01
C PHE A 182 6.10 6.28 -1.08
N SER A 183 6.00 5.08 -1.66
CA SER A 183 6.40 3.85 -1.02
C SER A 183 7.62 3.27 -1.76
N CYS A 184 8.53 2.64 -1.01
CA CYS A 184 9.75 2.08 -1.58
C CYS A 184 9.83 0.56 -1.29
N PRO A 185 8.87 -0.23 -1.77
CA PRO A 185 8.85 -1.66 -1.49
C PRO A 185 9.97 -2.37 -2.26
N ARG A 186 10.73 -3.22 -1.56
CA ARG A 186 11.61 -4.19 -2.20
C ARG A 186 10.85 -5.51 -2.43
N LEU A 187 11.25 -6.23 -3.48
CA LEU A 187 10.72 -7.55 -3.76
C LEU A 187 10.95 -8.49 -2.57
N ARG A 188 9.93 -9.27 -2.21
CA ARG A 188 9.96 -10.23 -1.09
C ARG A 188 9.54 -11.61 -1.56
N PRO A 189 10.00 -12.68 -0.91
CA PRO A 189 9.51 -14.03 -1.15
C PRO A 189 7.99 -14.13 -1.00
N ILE A 190 7.38 -14.97 -1.80
CA ILE A 190 5.96 -15.29 -1.75
C ILE A 190 5.76 -16.81 -1.62
N ILE A 191 4.62 -17.21 -1.11
CA ILE A 191 4.26 -18.63 -1.00
C ILE A 191 4.25 -19.26 -2.40
N ASN A 192 4.83 -20.44 -2.53
CA ASN A 192 4.89 -21.25 -3.76
C ASN A 192 5.71 -20.64 -4.92
N ASN A 193 6.57 -19.64 -4.67
CA ASN A 193 7.48 -19.13 -5.69
C ASN A 193 8.85 -18.74 -5.11
N ASP A 194 9.81 -19.64 -5.28
CA ASP A 194 11.22 -19.48 -4.90
C ASP A 194 12.11 -18.91 -6.02
N ARG A 195 11.56 -18.71 -7.23
CA ARG A 195 12.31 -18.24 -8.40
C ARG A 195 12.56 -16.74 -8.39
N ILE A 196 11.85 -15.99 -7.56
CA ILE A 196 12.02 -14.56 -7.44
C ILE A 196 13.15 -14.31 -6.43
N ASN A 197 14.24 -13.69 -6.91
CA ASN A 197 15.34 -13.30 -6.04
C ASN A 197 15.04 -11.95 -5.37
N PRO A 198 14.73 -11.91 -4.06
CA PRO A 198 14.43 -10.66 -3.35
C PRO A 198 15.69 -9.83 -3.04
N MET A 199 16.87 -10.35 -3.37
CA MET A 199 18.17 -9.80 -2.95
C MET A 199 18.82 -8.87 -3.99
N ASP A 200 18.17 -8.63 -5.14
CA ASP A 200 18.73 -7.78 -6.20
C ASP A 200 18.84 -6.30 -5.80
N VAL A 201 18.02 -5.86 -4.82
CA VAL A 201 18.08 -4.52 -4.23
C VAL A 201 18.34 -4.64 -2.73
N HIS A 202 19.55 -4.32 -2.31
CA HIS A 202 19.99 -4.34 -0.92
C HIS A 202 19.62 -3.05 -0.18
N GLU A 203 19.86 -3.01 1.13
CA GLU A 203 19.57 -1.85 1.99
C GLU A 203 20.24 -0.55 1.53
N PRO A 204 21.52 -0.54 1.07
CA PRO A 204 22.12 0.70 0.57
C PRO A 204 21.40 1.27 -0.65
N GLN A 205 20.89 0.43 -1.56
CA GLN A 205 20.13 0.88 -2.71
C GLN A 205 18.76 1.44 -2.28
N LEU A 206 18.08 0.78 -1.32
CA LEU A 206 16.84 1.30 -0.74
C LEU A 206 17.06 2.68 -0.11
N LEU A 207 18.10 2.82 0.72
CA LEU A 207 18.45 4.09 1.36
C LEU A 207 18.75 5.17 0.32
N GLN A 208 19.47 4.84 -0.74
CA GLN A 208 19.73 5.76 -1.85
C GLN A 208 18.42 6.28 -2.48
N VAL A 209 17.46 5.40 -2.75
CA VAL A 209 16.15 5.77 -3.34
C VAL A 209 15.37 6.67 -2.39
N VAL A 210 15.28 6.30 -1.11
CA VAL A 210 14.54 7.08 -0.09
C VAL A 210 15.13 8.49 0.05
N CYS A 211 16.46 8.60 0.15
CA CYS A 211 17.15 9.90 0.23
C CYS A 211 16.97 10.72 -1.06
N ALA A 212 17.02 10.08 -2.24
CA ALA A 212 16.79 10.76 -3.51
C ALA A 212 15.37 11.35 -3.60
N TYR A 213 14.35 10.61 -3.18
CA TYR A 213 12.97 11.12 -3.12
C TYR A 213 12.83 12.29 -2.14
N ARG A 214 13.45 12.20 -0.96
CA ARG A 214 13.41 13.29 0.01
C ARG A 214 14.05 14.58 -0.52
N LEU A 215 15.17 14.46 -1.23
CA LEU A 215 15.84 15.61 -1.85
C LEU A 215 15.07 16.17 -3.04
N PHE A 216 14.49 15.29 -3.86
CA PHE A 216 13.77 15.68 -5.08
C PHE A 216 12.39 16.28 -4.80
N MET A 217 11.65 15.71 -3.84
CA MET A 217 10.32 16.16 -3.43
C MET A 217 10.26 16.30 -1.89
N PRO A 218 10.79 17.39 -1.32
CA PRO A 218 11.00 17.51 0.12
C PRO A 218 9.72 17.48 0.96
N PHE A 219 8.57 17.80 0.37
CA PHE A 219 7.28 17.78 1.06
C PHE A 219 6.48 16.49 0.87
N ALA A 220 6.94 15.57 0.03
CA ALA A 220 6.24 14.31 -0.17
C ALA A 220 6.35 13.41 1.08
N SER A 221 5.27 12.69 1.37
CA SER A 221 5.32 11.62 2.37
C SER A 221 6.14 10.44 1.83
N ILE A 222 6.96 9.83 2.68
CA ILE A 222 7.73 8.62 2.33
C ILE A 222 7.41 7.54 3.34
N THR A 223 6.81 6.46 2.86
CA THR A 223 6.38 5.33 3.68
C THR A 223 7.44 4.24 3.72
N VAL A 224 7.77 3.78 4.93
CA VAL A 224 8.53 2.55 5.14
C VAL A 224 7.62 1.45 5.68
N SER A 225 7.64 0.30 5.03
CA SER A 225 6.76 -0.83 5.34
C SER A 225 7.47 -1.94 6.13
N THR A 226 6.68 -2.87 6.66
CA THR A 226 7.15 -4.09 7.35
C THR A 226 7.85 -5.11 6.45
N ARG A 227 8.03 -4.81 5.16
CA ARG A 227 8.94 -5.56 4.27
C ARG A 227 10.37 -5.49 4.75
N GLU A 228 10.73 -4.40 5.42
CA GLU A 228 12.05 -4.15 6.00
C GLU A 228 12.09 -4.59 7.47
N CYS A 229 13.28 -5.02 7.93
CA CYS A 229 13.50 -5.38 9.32
C CYS A 229 13.51 -4.13 10.23
N GLU A 230 13.33 -4.35 11.52
CA GLU A 230 13.28 -3.31 12.56
C GLU A 230 14.43 -2.30 12.43
N ARG A 231 15.67 -2.79 12.38
CA ARG A 231 16.86 -1.93 12.27
C ARG A 231 16.81 -0.98 11.07
N VAL A 232 16.38 -1.48 9.91
CA VAL A 232 16.31 -0.66 8.69
C VAL A 232 15.19 0.39 8.83
N ARG A 233 14.03 0.00 9.35
CA ARG A 233 12.89 0.88 9.52
C ARG A 233 13.19 2.00 10.51
N ASP A 234 13.77 1.67 11.66
CA ASP A 234 14.10 2.63 12.71
C ASP A 234 15.16 3.64 12.24
N ASN A 235 16.11 3.22 11.41
CA ASN A 235 17.06 4.16 10.81
C ASN A 235 16.46 5.00 9.68
N LEU A 236 15.57 4.45 8.84
CA LEU A 236 14.95 5.20 7.74
C LEU A 236 14.05 6.34 8.22
N VAL A 237 13.32 6.17 9.34
CA VAL A 237 12.50 7.25 9.90
C VAL A 237 13.35 8.39 10.47
N ASN A 238 14.54 8.10 10.96
CA ASN A 238 15.49 9.14 11.40
C ASN A 238 16.15 9.89 10.24
N ILE A 239 16.21 9.30 9.04
CA ILE A 239 16.91 9.88 7.90
C ILE A 239 15.94 10.63 6.98
N ALA A 240 14.85 9.98 6.54
CA ALA A 240 14.04 10.55 5.47
C ALA A 240 12.57 10.06 5.41
N ALA A 241 12.25 8.88 5.96
CA ALA A 241 10.88 8.39 5.98
C ALA A 241 10.02 9.20 6.96
N THR A 242 8.77 9.45 6.58
CA THR A 242 7.82 10.24 7.39
C THR A 242 6.60 9.44 7.81
N LYS A 243 6.45 8.22 7.28
CA LYS A 243 5.28 7.37 7.54
C LYS A 243 5.72 5.93 7.76
N ILE A 244 5.19 5.29 8.79
CA ILE A 244 5.56 3.92 9.18
C ILE A 244 4.30 3.13 9.50
N SER A 245 4.24 1.88 9.00
CA SER A 245 3.18 0.94 9.36
C SER A 245 3.54 0.16 10.62
N ALA A 246 2.55 -0.27 11.39
CA ALA A 246 2.75 -1.03 12.62
C ALA A 246 1.59 -2.00 12.87
N GLY A 247 1.83 -3.10 13.58
CA GLY A 247 0.82 -4.12 13.84
C GLY A 247 0.28 -4.75 12.56
N VAL A 248 1.16 -5.03 11.59
CA VAL A 248 0.79 -5.43 10.24
C VAL A 248 0.54 -6.92 10.15
N SER A 249 -0.54 -7.29 9.46
CA SER A 249 -0.73 -8.61 8.87
C SER A 249 -1.04 -8.45 7.37
N THR A 250 -0.53 -9.36 6.55
CA THR A 250 -0.83 -9.42 5.11
C THR A 250 -1.86 -10.51 4.76
N GLY A 251 -2.35 -11.24 5.76
CA GLY A 251 -3.45 -12.20 5.67
C GLY A 251 -4.83 -11.58 5.82
N ILE A 252 -5.87 -12.33 5.51
CA ILE A 252 -7.25 -11.90 5.64
C ILE A 252 -7.81 -12.38 6.99
N GLY A 253 -8.45 -11.48 7.75
CA GLY A 253 -9.09 -11.81 9.03
C GLY A 253 -8.09 -12.14 10.15
N SER A 254 -6.99 -11.39 10.22
CA SER A 254 -5.86 -11.73 11.10
C SER A 254 -5.78 -10.92 12.40
N HIS A 255 -6.60 -9.86 12.57
CA HIS A 255 -6.59 -9.03 13.76
C HIS A 255 -7.62 -9.49 14.82
N VAL A 256 -8.52 -10.39 14.47
CA VAL A 256 -9.53 -10.97 15.36
C VAL A 256 -9.46 -12.50 15.30
N GLU A 257 -9.60 -13.15 16.45
CA GLU A 257 -9.56 -14.62 16.54
C GLU A 257 -10.83 -15.28 15.98
N ASP A 258 -11.98 -14.63 16.15
CA ASP A 258 -13.32 -15.15 15.85
C ASP A 258 -13.67 -15.21 14.35
N ILE A 259 -12.75 -14.84 13.44
CA ILE A 259 -12.98 -14.98 12.02
C ILE A 259 -12.56 -16.38 11.58
N GLU A 260 -13.53 -17.18 11.10
CA GLU A 260 -13.33 -18.58 10.71
C GLU A 260 -12.64 -18.71 9.36
N ASP A 261 -13.06 -17.92 8.37
CA ASP A 261 -12.56 -17.97 7.00
C ASP A 261 -11.36 -17.03 6.79
N LYS A 262 -10.20 -17.42 7.31
CA LYS A 262 -8.94 -16.68 7.15
C LYS A 262 -8.27 -16.98 5.81
N GLY A 263 -7.73 -15.96 5.17
CA GLY A 263 -6.96 -16.07 3.93
C GLY A 263 -5.46 -15.96 4.14
N ASP A 264 -4.71 -16.62 3.27
CA ASP A 264 -3.24 -16.62 3.34
C ASP A 264 -2.64 -15.24 3.02
N ASP A 265 -1.39 -15.05 3.44
CA ASP A 265 -0.61 -13.83 3.29
C ASP A 265 -0.23 -13.53 1.85
N GLN A 266 -0.09 -12.24 1.52
CA GLN A 266 0.37 -11.78 0.22
C GLN A 266 1.88 -11.98 0.03
N PHE A 267 2.66 -11.71 1.06
CA PHE A 267 4.11 -11.84 1.11
C PHE A 267 4.57 -11.93 2.57
N GLU A 268 5.81 -12.38 2.76
CA GLU A 268 6.44 -12.45 4.08
C GLU A 268 6.80 -11.04 4.60
N ILE A 269 6.39 -10.71 5.84
CA ILE A 269 6.82 -9.50 6.54
C ILE A 269 8.10 -9.78 7.34
N SER A 270 8.94 -8.75 7.50
CA SER A 270 10.22 -8.83 8.22
C SER A 270 10.16 -8.19 9.61
N ASP A 271 9.24 -7.24 9.83
CA ASP A 271 9.03 -6.60 11.13
C ASP A 271 7.58 -6.83 11.58
N GLY A 272 7.42 -7.69 12.57
CA GLY A 272 6.12 -8.06 13.14
C GLY A 272 5.75 -7.30 14.41
N ARG A 273 6.45 -6.21 14.74
CA ARG A 273 6.18 -5.43 15.96
C ARG A 273 4.74 -4.90 15.98
N SER A 274 4.16 -4.93 17.18
CA SER A 274 2.88 -4.30 17.50
C SER A 274 2.94 -2.77 17.35
N VAL A 275 1.78 -2.12 17.41
CA VAL A 275 1.68 -0.66 17.39
C VAL A 275 2.44 -0.03 18.55
N ASP A 276 2.30 -0.59 19.77
CA ASP A 276 2.96 -0.09 20.97
C ASP A 276 4.48 -0.25 20.90
N GLU A 277 5.00 -1.37 20.39
CA GLU A 277 6.43 -1.60 20.24
C GLU A 277 7.06 -0.62 19.24
N VAL A 278 6.41 -0.37 18.10
CA VAL A 278 6.87 0.64 17.13
C VAL A 278 6.76 2.05 17.72
N TYR A 279 5.70 2.35 18.47
CA TYR A 279 5.55 3.63 19.16
C TYR A 279 6.71 3.89 20.13
N GLN A 280 7.05 2.92 20.97
CA GLN A 280 8.17 3.02 21.91
C GLN A 280 9.52 3.09 21.18
N ALA A 281 9.71 2.36 20.09
CA ALA A 281 10.93 2.46 19.29
C ALA A 281 11.13 3.87 18.73
N LEU A 282 10.06 4.52 18.23
CA LEU A 282 10.14 5.92 17.77
C LEU A 282 10.51 6.89 18.89
N LEU A 283 9.93 6.76 20.08
CA LEU A 283 10.29 7.57 21.24
C LEU A 283 11.76 7.36 21.64
N ASN A 284 12.26 6.14 21.60
CA ASN A 284 13.66 5.82 21.91
C ASN A 284 14.66 6.42 20.89
N HIS A 285 14.18 6.81 19.72
CA HIS A 285 14.91 7.52 18.68
C HIS A 285 14.69 9.04 18.70
N ASP A 286 14.15 9.60 19.79
CA ASP A 286 13.82 11.01 19.95
C ASP A 286 12.81 11.55 18.91
N LEU A 287 11.97 10.66 18.38
CA LEU A 287 10.91 11.00 17.43
C LEU A 287 9.54 11.02 18.13
N GLN A 288 8.69 11.98 17.76
CA GLN A 288 7.31 12.05 18.22
C GLN A 288 6.41 11.20 17.31
N PRO A 289 5.89 10.05 17.77
CA PRO A 289 4.91 9.29 17.01
C PRO A 289 3.62 10.10 16.82
N VAL A 290 3.13 10.19 15.59
CA VAL A 290 1.91 10.89 15.22
C VAL A 290 0.92 9.90 14.62
N MET A 291 -0.29 9.84 15.20
CA MET A 291 -1.36 8.96 14.73
C MET A 291 -2.19 9.60 13.62
N ASN A 292 -2.21 10.92 13.55
CA ASN A 292 -2.87 11.69 12.51
C ASN A 292 -2.18 13.05 12.37
N ASP A 293 -1.70 13.35 11.18
CA ASP A 293 -1.02 14.60 10.85
C ASP A 293 -1.94 15.63 10.16
N TYR A 294 -3.23 15.33 10.05
CA TYR A 294 -4.23 16.24 9.51
C TYR A 294 -4.97 16.97 10.61
N VAL A 295 -4.85 18.28 10.60
CA VAL A 295 -5.75 19.17 11.33
C VAL A 295 -6.81 19.63 10.32
N TYR A 296 -8.02 19.09 10.41
CA TYR A 296 -9.17 19.70 9.75
C TYR A 296 -9.51 20.99 10.50
N LEU A 297 -9.23 22.11 9.87
CA LEU A 297 -9.67 23.43 10.32
C LEU A 297 -11.09 23.67 9.86
#